data_674ea24cfb128b831a5d65692a61a32c
#
_entry.id   674ea24cfb128b831a5d65692a61a32c
#
_cell.length_a   1.000
_cell.length_b   1.000
_cell.length_c   1.000
_cell.angle_alpha   90.00
_cell.angle_beta   90.00
_cell.angle_gamma   90.00
#
_symmetry.space_group_name_H-M   'P 1'
#
loop_
_entity.id
_entity.type
_entity.pdbx_description
1 polymer ?
#
loop_
_entity_poly.entity_id
_entity_poly.type
_entity_poly.pdbx_seq_one_letter_code
_entity_poly.pdbx_strand_id
1 'polypeptide(L)'
;MVLLAGHLTAPPWASGQHSAGVAIESSSGSLWLSMAHREDDPQQLLVAVDRDTRHAAVYHVDATNGTLTLRSTRNLSWDLLVDDFNGREPSPTALKNMLETGTTPR
;
A
#
# COMPACT_ATOMS: atom_id res chain seq x y z
N MET A 1 -2.74 21.16 -22.29
CA MET A 1 -2.55 21.04 -21.82
C MET A 1 -2.41 20.60 -20.96
N VAL A 2 -2.12 20.38 -20.96
CA VAL A 2 -1.95 20.00 -20.20
C VAL A 2 -1.64 19.76 -19.27
N LEU A 3 -1.26 19.80 -19.24
CA LEU A 3 -0.85 19.60 -18.40
C LEU A 3 -0.63 19.63 -17.38
N LEU A 4 -0.59 19.85 -17.25
CA LEU A 4 -0.27 19.94 -16.35
C LEU A 4 -0.04 19.48 -15.56
N ALA A 5 -0.03 19.19 -15.83
CA ALA A 5 0.21 18.81 -15.23
C ALA A 5 0.73 18.51 -14.46
N GLY A 6 0.87 18.15 -14.53
CA GLY A 6 1.30 17.77 -13.86
C GLY A 6 1.83 17.87 -12.96
N HIS A 7 1.71 18.30 -12.96
CA HIS A 7 2.28 18.35 -12.12
C HIS A 7 2.14 17.88 -11.09
N LEU A 8 1.92 17.35 -11.33
CA LEU A 8 1.98 16.94 -10.31
C LEU A 8 3.13 16.81 -9.69
N THR A 9 3.39 17.34 -8.83
CA THR A 9 4.59 17.28 -8.09
C THR A 9 4.46 16.31 -6.96
N ALA A 10 5.47 15.49 -6.76
CA ALA A 10 5.51 14.59 -5.64
C ALA A 10 5.59 15.39 -4.34
N PRO A 11 5.05 14.86 -3.22
CA PRO A 11 5.23 15.49 -1.94
C PRO A 11 6.71 15.56 -1.56
N PRO A 12 7.12 16.50 -0.72
CA PRO A 12 8.53 16.60 -0.35
C PRO A 12 9.11 15.34 0.27
N TRP A 13 8.31 14.58 1.00
CA TRP A 13 8.81 13.35 1.61
C TRP A 13 9.14 12.29 0.57
N ALA A 14 8.57 12.38 -0.63
CA ALA A 14 8.81 11.42 -1.69
C ALA A 14 9.95 11.82 -2.61
N SER A 15 10.34 13.08 -2.60
CA SER A 15 11.27 13.60 -3.60
C SER A 15 12.69 13.07 -3.43
N GLY A 16 13.03 12.53 -2.28
CA GLY A 16 14.36 11.99 -2.05
C GLY A 16 14.50 10.51 -2.32
N GLN A 17 13.48 9.88 -2.83
CA GLN A 17 13.51 8.44 -3.04
C GLN A 17 13.97 8.12 -4.45
N HIS A 18 15.27 8.05 -4.62
CA HIS A 18 15.87 7.99 -5.94
C HIS A 18 15.53 6.73 -6.71
N SER A 19 15.55 5.59 -6.05
CA SER A 19 15.26 4.32 -6.71
C SER A 19 13.86 3.85 -6.40
N ALA A 20 13.07 4.69 -5.79
CA ALA A 20 11.71 4.32 -5.45
C ALA A 20 10.92 4.05 -6.71
N GLY A 21 10.03 3.11 -6.63
CA GLY A 21 9.12 2.85 -7.70
C GLY A 21 8.07 3.93 -7.82
N VAL A 22 7.39 3.89 -8.91
CA VAL A 22 6.20 4.70 -9.13
C VAL A 22 5.02 3.89 -8.65
N ALA A 23 4.17 4.49 -7.83
CA ALA A 23 2.96 3.83 -7.35
C ALA A 23 1.76 4.52 -7.96
N ILE A 24 0.89 3.74 -8.56
CA ILE A 24 -0.34 4.22 -9.15
C ILE A 24 -1.48 3.52 -8.45
N GLU A 25 -2.46 4.29 -8.00
CA GLU A 25 -3.60 3.75 -7.30
C GLU A 25 -4.88 4.16 -7.99
N SER A 26 -5.84 3.29 -7.92
CA SER A 26 -7.17 3.60 -8.40
C SER A 26 -8.18 2.74 -7.67
N SER A 27 -9.39 3.21 -7.58
CA SER A 27 -10.45 2.42 -6.97
C SER A 27 -11.76 2.69 -7.69
N SER A 28 -12.58 1.67 -7.75
CA SER A 28 -13.89 1.76 -8.36
C SER A 28 -14.78 0.74 -7.69
N GLY A 29 -15.89 1.20 -7.10
CA GLY A 29 -16.76 0.31 -6.35
C GLY A 29 -16.01 -0.33 -5.19
N SER A 30 -16.04 -1.65 -5.13
CA SER A 30 -15.37 -2.39 -4.06
C SER A 30 -13.90 -2.70 -4.37
N LEU A 31 -13.45 -2.44 -5.58
CA LEU A 31 -12.10 -2.85 -6.00
C LEU A 31 -11.14 -1.70 -5.88
N TRP A 32 -10.04 -1.97 -5.19
CA TRP A 32 -8.93 -1.03 -5.06
C TRP A 32 -7.71 -1.67 -5.68
N LEU A 33 -7.00 -0.91 -6.50
CA LEU A 33 -5.82 -1.40 -7.21
C LEU A 33 -4.65 -0.47 -6.93
N SER A 34 -3.50 -1.07 -6.75
CA SER A 34 -2.25 -0.32 -6.62
C SER A 34 -1.18 -1.03 -7.43
N MET A 35 -0.44 -0.28 -8.22
CA MET A 35 0.65 -0.82 -9.00
C MET A 35 1.93 -0.06 -8.67
N ALA A 36 3.00 -0.80 -8.46
CA ALA A 36 4.30 -0.22 -8.15
C ALA A 36 5.35 -0.87 -9.05
N HIS A 37 6.30 -0.06 -9.50
CA HIS A 37 7.40 -0.58 -10.29
C HIS A 37 8.62 0.31 -10.10
N ARG A 38 9.78 -0.24 -10.40
CA ARG A 38 11.03 0.51 -10.40
C ARG A 38 11.39 0.86 -11.84
N GLU A 39 12.04 1.99 -12.01
CA GLU A 39 12.32 2.49 -13.35
C GLU A 39 13.19 1.54 -14.16
N ASP A 40 14.11 0.89 -13.50
CA ASP A 40 15.10 0.05 -14.17
C ASP A 40 14.71 -1.42 -14.19
N ASP A 41 13.50 -1.75 -13.76
CA ASP A 41 13.07 -3.14 -13.61
C ASP A 41 11.76 -3.33 -14.37
N PRO A 42 11.71 -4.25 -15.35
CA PRO A 42 10.45 -4.51 -16.05
C PRO A 42 9.41 -5.21 -15.19
N GLN A 43 9.81 -5.77 -14.04
CA GLN A 43 8.87 -6.41 -13.14
C GLN A 43 8.08 -5.37 -12.38
N GLN A 44 6.78 -5.54 -12.34
CA GLN A 44 5.88 -4.66 -11.62
C GLN A 44 5.06 -5.48 -10.65
N LEU A 45 4.65 -4.83 -9.58
CA LEU A 45 3.74 -5.45 -8.61
C LEU A 45 2.38 -4.81 -8.72
N LEU A 46 1.38 -5.64 -8.85
CA LEU A 46 -0.02 -5.20 -8.82
C LEU A 46 -0.68 -5.79 -7.58
N VAL A 47 -1.23 -4.94 -6.76
CA VAL A 47 -1.99 -5.36 -5.59
C VAL A 47 -3.45 -4.99 -5.81
N ALA A 48 -4.31 -5.97 -5.68
CA ALA A 48 -5.75 -5.77 -5.81
C ALA A 48 -6.41 -6.13 -4.49
N VAL A 49 -7.28 -5.26 -4.01
CA VAL A 49 -8.02 -5.50 -2.78
C VAL A 49 -9.49 -5.34 -3.07
N ASP A 50 -10.27 -6.36 -2.75
CA ASP A 50 -11.74 -6.29 -2.82
C ASP A 50 -12.25 -5.96 -1.42
N ARG A 51 -12.86 -4.80 -1.29
CA ARG A 51 -13.32 -4.31 0.01
C ARG A 51 -14.52 -5.08 0.52
N ASP A 52 -15.34 -5.60 -0.38
CA ASP A 52 -16.54 -6.34 0.04
C ASP A 52 -16.18 -7.70 0.59
N THR A 53 -15.34 -8.44 -0.11
CA THR A 53 -14.95 -9.78 0.31
C THR A 53 -13.72 -9.75 1.21
N ARG A 54 -13.02 -8.60 1.27
CA ARG A 54 -11.80 -8.43 2.06
C ARG A 54 -10.70 -9.38 1.66
N HIS A 55 -10.61 -9.63 0.36
CA HIS A 55 -9.51 -10.42 -0.20
C HIS A 55 -8.50 -9.50 -0.84
N ALA A 56 -7.24 -9.90 -0.73
CA ALA A 56 -6.14 -9.22 -1.42
C ALA A 56 -5.44 -10.22 -2.32
N ALA A 57 -4.98 -9.74 -3.46
CA ALA A 57 -4.21 -10.55 -4.39
C ALA A 57 -3.01 -9.74 -4.85
N VAL A 58 -1.88 -10.41 -4.97
CA VAL A 58 -0.65 -9.79 -5.44
C VAL A 58 -0.22 -10.48 -6.71
N TYR A 59 0.05 -9.69 -7.73
CA TYR A 59 0.46 -10.19 -9.04
C TYR A 59 1.81 -9.60 -9.42
N HIS A 60 2.57 -10.38 -10.16
CA HIS A 60 3.71 -9.86 -10.93
C HIS A 60 3.24 -9.57 -12.34
N VAL A 61 3.57 -8.40 -12.82
CA VAL A 61 3.31 -8.03 -14.21
C VAL A 61 4.67 -7.84 -14.87
N ASP A 62 4.94 -8.65 -15.90
CA ASP A 62 6.18 -8.53 -16.64
C ASP A 62 5.93 -7.62 -17.83
N ALA A 63 6.50 -6.43 -17.79
CA ALA A 63 6.23 -5.43 -18.82
C ALA A 63 6.86 -5.80 -20.17
N THR A 64 7.86 -6.68 -20.19
CA THR A 64 8.50 -7.04 -21.45
C THR A 64 7.67 -7.96 -22.31
N ASN A 65 6.85 -8.82 -21.67
CA ASN A 65 6.04 -9.78 -22.43
C ASN A 65 4.57 -9.76 -22.08
N GLY A 66 4.18 -8.89 -21.13
CA GLY A 66 2.78 -8.77 -20.77
C GLY A 66 2.24 -9.90 -19.93
N THR A 67 3.10 -10.69 -19.29
CA THR A 67 2.65 -11.81 -18.48
C THR A 67 2.14 -11.31 -17.13
N LEU A 68 1.00 -11.83 -16.72
CA LEU A 68 0.41 -11.56 -15.42
C LEU A 68 0.46 -12.85 -14.61
N THR A 69 1.17 -12.82 -13.48
CA THR A 69 1.35 -14.00 -12.64
C THR A 69 0.82 -13.73 -11.26
N LEU A 70 -0.09 -14.57 -10.81
CA LEU A 70 -0.61 -14.49 -9.44
C LEU A 70 0.46 -14.99 -8.48
N ARG A 71 0.82 -14.15 -7.51
CA ARG A 71 1.86 -14.48 -6.55
C ARG A 71 1.28 -14.93 -5.22
N SER A 72 0.23 -14.28 -4.76
CA SER A 72 -0.40 -14.68 -3.51
C SER A 72 -1.78 -14.10 -3.42
N THR A 73 -2.61 -14.75 -2.65
CA THR A 73 -3.93 -14.23 -2.28
C THR A 73 -4.13 -14.44 -0.80
N ARG A 74 -4.94 -13.59 -0.19
CA ARG A 74 -5.20 -13.72 1.23
C ARG A 74 -6.52 -13.09 1.60
N ASN A 75 -7.26 -13.78 2.44
CA ASN A 75 -8.45 -13.21 3.06
C ASN A 75 -8.02 -12.39 4.26
N LEU A 76 -8.34 -11.10 4.23
CA LEU A 76 -7.89 -10.16 5.25
C LEU A 76 -8.87 -10.03 6.41
N SER A 77 -10.01 -10.72 6.37
CA SER A 77 -11.06 -10.50 7.35
C SER A 77 -10.55 -10.69 8.77
N TRP A 78 -9.77 -11.74 8.98
CA TRP A 78 -9.28 -12.05 10.31
C TRP A 78 -8.04 -11.23 10.66
N ASP A 79 -7.20 -10.95 9.68
CA ASP A 79 -6.01 -10.14 9.89
C ASP A 79 -6.38 -8.76 10.44
N LEU A 80 -7.44 -8.19 9.90
CA LEU A 80 -7.85 -6.84 10.27
C LEU A 80 -8.49 -6.76 11.66
N LEU A 81 -8.76 -7.90 12.28
CA LEU A 81 -9.29 -7.93 13.63
C LEU A 81 -8.20 -8.01 14.69
N VAL A 82 -6.96 -8.21 14.27
CA VAL A 82 -5.86 -8.34 15.23
C VAL A 82 -5.39 -6.94 15.62
N ASP A 83 -5.37 -6.69 16.92
CA ASP A 83 -4.95 -5.38 17.42
C ASP A 83 -3.46 -5.15 17.29
N ASP A 84 -2.68 -6.24 17.46
CA ASP A 84 -1.24 -6.11 17.49
C ASP A 84 -0.62 -7.44 17.11
N PHE A 85 0.30 -7.41 16.17
CA PHE A 85 1.04 -8.60 15.76
C PHE A 85 2.42 -8.17 15.30
N ASN A 86 3.44 -8.59 16.05
CA ASN A 86 4.82 -8.18 15.77
C ASN A 86 5.02 -6.67 15.77
N GLY A 87 4.14 -5.96 16.45
CA GLY A 87 4.27 -4.52 16.57
C GLY A 87 5.32 -4.16 17.59
N ARG A 88 5.75 -2.92 17.53
CA ARG A 88 6.72 -2.40 18.47
C ARG A 88 6.00 -1.61 19.54
N GLU A 89 6.69 -1.43 20.68
CA GLU A 89 6.13 -0.60 21.72
C GLU A 89 6.04 0.86 21.25
N PRO A 90 5.04 1.59 21.70
CA PRO A 90 4.00 1.15 22.64
C PRO A 90 2.92 0.33 21.94
N SER A 91 2.35 -0.62 22.69
CA SER A 91 1.26 -1.42 22.17
C SER A 91 0.00 -0.59 21.99
N PRO A 92 -0.98 -1.06 21.23
CA PRO A 92 -2.25 -0.34 21.09
C PRO A 92 -2.92 -0.07 22.43
N THR A 93 -2.90 -1.03 23.35
CA THR A 93 -3.48 -0.83 24.67
C THR A 93 -2.73 0.24 25.45
N ALA A 94 -1.40 0.22 25.37
CA ALA A 94 -0.61 1.23 26.04
C ALA A 94 -0.88 2.63 25.49
N LEU A 95 -0.98 2.75 24.17
CA LEU A 95 -1.32 4.02 23.55
C LEU A 95 -2.68 4.53 24.00
N LYS A 96 -3.65 3.63 24.04
CA LYS A 96 -4.99 4.02 24.50
C LYS A 96 -4.93 4.57 25.89
N ASN A 97 -4.22 3.88 26.78
CA ASN A 97 -4.10 4.34 28.18
C ASN A 97 -3.40 5.69 28.27
N MET A 98 -2.34 5.87 27.52
CA MET A 98 -1.62 7.14 27.50
C MET A 98 -2.52 8.29 27.06
N LEU A 99 -3.29 8.07 26.01
CA LEU A 99 -4.17 9.11 25.49
C LEU A 99 -5.32 9.40 26.45
N GLU A 100 -5.86 8.38 27.08
CA GLU A 100 -6.97 8.56 28.02
C GLU A 100 -6.52 9.25 29.31
N THR A 101 -5.28 9.05 29.72
CA THR A 101 -4.77 9.69 30.93
C THR A 101 -4.09 11.02 30.64
N GLY A 102 -3.96 11.39 29.38
CA GLY A 102 -3.28 12.62 29.02
C GLY A 102 -1.77 12.54 29.00
N THR A 103 -1.23 11.33 29.15
CA THR A 103 0.22 11.11 29.08
C THR A 103 0.64 10.93 27.64
N THR A 104 1.62 11.71 27.19
CA THR A 104 2.10 11.58 25.83
C THR A 104 3.17 10.50 25.76
N PRO A 105 3.14 9.68 24.69
CA PRO A 105 4.20 8.71 24.48
C PRO A 105 5.50 9.40 24.10
N ARG A 106 6.59 8.76 24.42
CA ARG A 106 7.92 9.26 24.07
C ARG A 106 8.58 8.42 23.02
#